data_07d52e6b26f3156b4a069857b387cdfc
#
_entry.id   07d52e6b26f3156b4a069857b387cdfc
#
_cell.length_a   1.000
_cell.length_b   1.000
_cell.length_c   1.000
_cell.angle_alpha   90.00
_cell.angle_beta   90.00
_cell.angle_gamma   90.00
#
_symmetry.space_group_name_H-M   'P 1'
#
loop_
_entity.id
_entity.type
_entity.pdbx_description
1 polymer ?
#
loop_
_entity_poly.entity_id
_entity_poly.type
_entity_poly.pdbx_seq_one_letter_code
_entity_poly.pdbx_strand_id
1 'polypeptide(L)'
;MSAPKITELGTQSIRSLLLKYAMPGIIAMTAMSLYNMVDSIFIGHGVGALALSGLTVAKPFMDICAAFGTLVGVGASSLVAIKLGEKDYRSANDILANVIILNVLLGALIMVVGLYWLEPILYAFGASDATIVYAREYMEVILLGNILTHIYYGLNNMLRSIGHPRISMYATILAVALNVVLDPIFIFVMDMGVRGAALATIISQLVSVIVELIIFFNPKEVIYFHRRIWKLRRDITMRALGIGAAPFLMHMAACFVVIVLNNQLKRYGGDMEIATFGMTNRFIFFFVMIVMGIQQGMQPIVGYNYGANLYERMIRAYKLSIYCAICVMSTLFLFGEIWPEGFIRLFTHDELLIAKSIVPARIMLAVMFAIGFPMITGNFYTSIGMAPKAIFLSLTRQVLFLIPLILGLPIILQKIGYDPIWGVWWSWPISDTLSVITAATLINHDMRKFKANL
;
A
#
# COMPACT_ATOMS: atom_id res chain seq x y z
N MET A 1 12.21 21.89 -22.85
CA MET A 1 12.87 22.45 -21.64
C MET A 1 12.59 21.67 -20.34
N SER A 2 12.03 20.46 -20.39
CA SER A 2 11.75 19.61 -19.19
C SER A 2 12.86 18.60 -18.84
N ALA A 3 13.86 18.42 -19.67
CA ALA A 3 15.03 17.56 -19.40
C ALA A 3 15.78 17.89 -18.08
N PRO A 4 15.83 19.14 -17.59
CA PRO A 4 16.57 19.44 -16.34
C PRO A 4 16.00 18.73 -15.09
N LYS A 5 14.68 18.52 -15.00
CA LYS A 5 14.07 17.94 -13.79
C LYS A 5 14.40 16.46 -13.58
N ILE A 6 14.51 15.70 -14.66
CA ILE A 6 14.83 14.26 -14.60
C ILE A 6 16.33 14.05 -14.35
N THR A 7 17.18 14.89 -14.92
CA THR A 7 18.64 14.82 -14.69
C THR A 7 19.02 15.13 -13.23
N GLU A 8 18.17 15.84 -12.48
CA GLU A 8 18.34 16.07 -11.04
C GLU A 8 18.48 14.76 -10.26
N LEU A 9 17.77 13.68 -10.66
CA LEU A 9 17.85 12.36 -10.00
C LEU A 9 19.27 11.78 -10.02
N GLY A 10 20.04 12.09 -11.06
CA GLY A 10 21.44 11.67 -11.20
C GLY A 10 22.48 12.65 -10.65
N THR A 11 22.12 13.92 -10.39
CA THR A 11 23.10 14.99 -10.10
C THR A 11 22.94 15.64 -8.73
N GLN A 12 21.71 15.85 -8.25
CA GLN A 12 21.48 16.47 -6.93
C GLN A 12 21.89 15.57 -5.77
N SER A 13 22.13 16.18 -4.57
CA SER A 13 22.45 15.42 -3.38
C SER A 13 21.31 14.45 -3.00
N ILE A 14 21.65 13.24 -2.62
CA ILE A 14 20.67 12.19 -2.27
C ILE A 14 19.75 12.62 -1.11
N ARG A 15 20.29 13.36 -0.12
CA ARG A 15 19.48 13.88 1.00
C ARG A 15 18.40 14.84 0.52
N SER A 16 18.75 15.79 -0.34
CA SER A 16 17.80 16.74 -0.92
C SER A 16 16.75 16.05 -1.78
N LEU A 17 17.18 15.08 -2.61
CA LEU A 17 16.29 14.30 -3.45
C LEU A 17 15.29 13.47 -2.62
N LEU A 18 15.80 12.76 -1.60
CA LEU A 18 14.92 11.94 -0.78
C LEU A 18 13.88 12.80 -0.05
N LEU A 19 14.26 13.95 0.50
CA LEU A 19 13.29 14.89 1.08
C LEU A 19 12.28 15.40 0.04
N LYS A 20 12.76 15.79 -1.15
CA LYS A 20 11.93 16.32 -2.25
C LYS A 20 10.88 15.30 -2.73
N TYR A 21 11.18 14.00 -2.68
CA TYR A 21 10.32 12.92 -3.17
C TYR A 21 9.56 12.20 -2.06
N ALA A 22 10.18 11.98 -0.90
CA ALA A 22 9.55 11.25 0.19
C ALA A 22 8.53 12.11 0.97
N MET A 23 8.80 13.40 1.21
CA MET A 23 7.86 14.27 1.93
C MET A 23 6.50 14.35 1.24
N PRO A 24 6.40 14.58 -0.10
CA PRO A 24 5.12 14.50 -0.79
C PRO A 24 4.44 13.13 -0.65
N GLY A 25 5.20 12.03 -0.73
CA GLY A 25 4.69 10.68 -0.53
C GLY A 25 4.12 10.46 0.88
N ILE A 26 4.86 10.89 1.91
CA ILE A 26 4.42 10.79 3.31
C ILE A 26 3.11 11.57 3.52
N ILE A 27 3.06 12.81 3.05
CA ILE A 27 1.85 13.67 3.18
C ILE A 27 0.66 13.01 2.47
N ALA A 28 0.85 12.51 1.25
CA ALA A 28 -0.21 11.84 0.50
C ALA A 28 -0.72 10.56 1.20
N MET A 29 0.19 9.71 1.69
CA MET A 29 -0.18 8.46 2.39
C MET A 29 -0.87 8.74 3.73
N THR A 30 -0.39 9.73 4.49
CA THR A 30 -1.03 10.14 5.74
C THR A 30 -2.42 10.72 5.48
N ALA A 31 -2.58 11.56 4.45
CA ALA A 31 -3.89 12.10 4.06
C ALA A 31 -4.87 10.99 3.67
N MET A 32 -4.43 9.99 2.92
CA MET A 32 -5.26 8.82 2.57
C MET A 32 -5.66 8.00 3.82
N SER A 33 -4.77 7.85 4.79
CA SER A 33 -5.09 7.15 6.04
C SER A 33 -6.16 7.90 6.85
N LEU A 34 -6.03 9.20 6.98
CA LEU A 34 -7.01 10.06 7.68
C LEU A 34 -8.36 10.06 6.95
N TYR A 35 -8.33 10.11 5.61
CA TYR A 35 -9.54 10.04 4.79
C TYR A 35 -10.37 8.78 5.07
N ASN A 36 -9.75 7.59 5.07
CA ASN A 36 -10.48 6.35 5.35
C ASN A 36 -11.19 6.36 6.72
N MET A 37 -10.62 7.08 7.68
CA MET A 37 -11.23 7.27 9.00
C MET A 37 -12.43 8.22 8.94
N VAL A 38 -12.31 9.34 8.23
CA VAL A 38 -13.37 10.35 8.07
C VAL A 38 -14.56 9.77 7.30
N ASP A 39 -14.33 9.07 6.20
CA ASP A 39 -15.36 8.39 5.41
C ASP A 39 -16.18 7.40 6.26
N SER A 40 -15.49 6.59 7.08
CA SER A 40 -16.15 5.67 8.03
C SER A 40 -17.01 6.40 9.06
N ILE A 41 -16.59 7.59 9.51
CA ILE A 41 -17.36 8.42 10.44
C ILE A 41 -18.63 8.94 9.77
N PHE A 42 -18.55 9.47 8.56
CA PHE A 42 -19.73 9.98 7.84
C PHE A 42 -20.75 8.89 7.55
N ILE A 43 -20.33 7.72 7.14
CA ILE A 43 -21.23 6.58 6.88
C ILE A 43 -21.84 6.07 8.18
N GLY A 44 -21.06 5.94 9.25
CA GLY A 44 -21.55 5.50 10.54
C GLY A 44 -22.64 6.42 11.13
N HIS A 45 -22.46 7.75 11.00
CA HIS A 45 -23.42 8.74 11.48
C HIS A 45 -24.60 8.99 10.53
N GLY A 46 -24.35 8.90 9.20
CA GLY A 46 -25.36 9.25 8.20
C GLY A 46 -26.29 8.10 7.82
N VAL A 47 -25.78 6.87 7.79
CA VAL A 47 -26.55 5.71 7.35
C VAL A 47 -26.78 4.70 8.48
N GLY A 48 -25.84 4.63 9.44
CA GLY A 48 -25.96 3.82 10.64
C GLY A 48 -25.02 2.63 10.72
N ALA A 49 -25.10 1.89 11.84
CA ALA A 49 -24.18 0.82 12.18
C ALA A 49 -24.18 -0.36 11.20
N LEU A 50 -25.35 -0.72 10.64
CA LEU A 50 -25.44 -1.80 9.64
C LEU A 50 -24.73 -1.44 8.33
N ALA A 51 -24.79 -0.17 7.90
CA ALA A 51 -24.07 0.30 6.73
C ALA A 51 -22.55 0.27 6.97
N LEU A 52 -22.09 0.71 8.14
CA LEU A 52 -20.68 0.63 8.52
C LEU A 52 -20.18 -0.82 8.55
N SER A 53 -20.99 -1.75 9.07
CA SER A 53 -20.71 -3.19 9.01
C SER A 53 -20.63 -3.70 7.56
N GLY A 54 -21.54 -3.27 6.70
CA GLY A 54 -21.54 -3.63 5.27
C GLY A 54 -20.26 -3.16 4.58
N LEU A 55 -19.80 -1.93 4.85
CA LEU A 55 -18.53 -1.44 4.32
C LEU A 55 -17.32 -2.22 4.85
N THR A 56 -17.34 -2.59 6.12
CA THR A 56 -16.26 -3.39 6.71
C THR A 56 -16.11 -4.73 6.01
N VAL A 57 -17.23 -5.35 5.63
CA VAL A 57 -17.24 -6.59 4.83
C VAL A 57 -16.79 -6.36 3.39
N ALA A 58 -17.14 -5.21 2.79
CA ALA A 58 -16.74 -4.87 1.42
C ALA A 58 -15.25 -4.49 1.32
N LYS A 59 -14.63 -4.01 2.40
CA LYS A 59 -13.27 -3.49 2.43
C LYS A 59 -12.20 -4.44 1.87
N PRO A 60 -12.13 -5.74 2.24
CA PRO A 60 -11.15 -6.66 1.66
C PRO A 60 -11.29 -6.79 0.14
N PHE A 61 -12.50 -6.76 -0.39
CA PHE A 61 -12.72 -6.81 -1.83
C PHE A 61 -12.26 -5.52 -2.52
N MET A 62 -12.50 -4.36 -1.92
CA MET A 62 -11.95 -3.09 -2.41
C MET A 62 -10.43 -3.10 -2.43
N ASP A 63 -9.79 -3.61 -1.38
CA ASP A 63 -8.34 -3.68 -1.28
C ASP A 63 -7.74 -4.62 -2.33
N ILE A 64 -8.42 -5.72 -2.66
CA ILE A 64 -8.06 -6.60 -3.78
C ILE A 64 -8.17 -5.85 -5.11
N CYS A 65 -9.28 -5.14 -5.38
CA CYS A 65 -9.43 -4.34 -6.59
C CYS A 65 -8.30 -3.28 -6.71
N ALA A 66 -8.00 -2.57 -5.63
CA ALA A 66 -6.91 -1.59 -5.60
C ALA A 66 -5.53 -2.22 -5.80
N ALA A 67 -5.31 -3.44 -5.32
CA ALA A 67 -4.06 -4.18 -5.51
C ALA A 67 -3.74 -4.42 -6.99
N PHE A 68 -4.75 -4.68 -7.83
CA PHE A 68 -4.56 -4.79 -9.28
C PHE A 68 -4.16 -3.46 -9.94
N GLY A 69 -4.69 -2.33 -9.46
CA GLY A 69 -4.26 -1.01 -9.91
C GLY A 69 -2.79 -0.73 -9.55
N THR A 70 -2.36 -1.13 -8.35
CA THR A 70 -0.96 -1.01 -7.91
C THR A 70 -0.03 -1.97 -8.64
N LEU A 71 -0.50 -3.17 -9.02
CA LEU A 71 0.25 -4.12 -9.87
C LEU A 71 0.78 -3.44 -11.12
N VAL A 72 -0.07 -2.76 -11.86
CA VAL A 72 0.32 -2.04 -13.07
C VAL A 72 1.09 -0.77 -12.74
N GLY A 73 0.58 0.05 -11.82
CA GLY A 73 1.12 1.37 -11.50
C GLY A 73 2.55 1.32 -10.95
N VAL A 74 2.81 0.48 -9.94
CA VAL A 74 4.14 0.35 -9.31
C VAL A 74 5.12 -0.31 -10.26
N GLY A 75 4.70 -1.36 -10.98
CA GLY A 75 5.56 -2.05 -11.92
C GLY A 75 6.02 -1.16 -13.07
N ALA A 76 5.10 -0.42 -13.65
CA ALA A 76 5.41 0.48 -14.75
C ALA A 76 6.22 1.70 -14.30
N SER A 77 5.93 2.28 -13.14
CA SER A 77 6.67 3.43 -12.61
C SER A 77 8.13 3.09 -12.31
N SER A 78 8.40 1.89 -11.78
CA SER A 78 9.77 1.39 -11.59
C SER A 78 10.49 1.24 -12.94
N LEU A 79 9.82 0.62 -13.93
CA LEU A 79 10.40 0.40 -15.25
C LEU A 79 10.68 1.73 -15.99
N VAL A 80 9.78 2.72 -15.87
CA VAL A 80 10.00 4.07 -16.40
C VAL A 80 11.22 4.74 -15.75
N ALA A 81 11.35 4.67 -14.44
CA ALA A 81 12.50 5.26 -13.75
C ALA A 81 13.84 4.67 -14.25
N ILE A 82 13.88 3.34 -14.44
CA ILE A 82 15.06 2.66 -15.02
C ILE A 82 15.33 3.15 -16.44
N LYS A 83 14.30 3.18 -17.31
CA LYS A 83 14.42 3.61 -18.71
C LYS A 83 14.85 5.08 -18.85
N LEU A 84 14.40 5.93 -17.95
CA LEU A 84 14.88 7.32 -17.89
C LEU A 84 16.35 7.41 -17.47
N GLY A 85 16.82 6.57 -16.57
CA GLY A 85 18.24 6.46 -16.22
C GLY A 85 19.09 5.95 -17.40
N GLU A 86 18.60 4.98 -18.16
CA GLU A 86 19.20 4.48 -19.40
C GLU A 86 19.14 5.52 -20.56
N LYS A 87 18.45 6.65 -20.37
CA LYS A 87 18.15 7.66 -21.41
C LYS A 87 17.32 7.10 -22.58
N ASP A 88 16.61 5.99 -22.38
CA ASP A 88 15.70 5.38 -23.36
C ASP A 88 14.31 6.00 -23.25
N TYR A 89 14.19 7.25 -23.68
CA TYR A 89 12.93 8.02 -23.64
C TYR A 89 11.83 7.41 -24.50
N ARG A 90 12.20 6.66 -25.56
CA ARG A 90 11.23 6.01 -26.44
C ARG A 90 10.49 4.90 -25.68
N SER A 91 11.23 3.98 -25.09
CA SER A 91 10.62 2.91 -24.27
C SER A 91 9.87 3.47 -23.07
N ALA A 92 10.38 4.54 -22.44
CA ALA A 92 9.69 5.21 -21.35
C ALA A 92 8.30 5.78 -21.74
N ASN A 93 8.19 6.36 -22.96
CA ASN A 93 6.90 6.79 -23.52
C ASN A 93 5.98 5.60 -23.85
N ASP A 94 6.52 4.52 -24.42
CA ASP A 94 5.73 3.32 -24.72
C ASP A 94 5.14 2.71 -23.44
N ILE A 95 5.86 2.78 -22.31
CA ILE A 95 5.36 2.32 -21.01
C ILE A 95 4.13 3.12 -20.57
N LEU A 96 4.08 4.44 -20.78
CA LEU A 96 2.93 5.26 -20.40
C LEU A 96 1.63 4.78 -21.06
N ALA A 97 1.66 4.51 -22.36
CA ALA A 97 0.47 3.99 -23.06
C ALA A 97 0.10 2.57 -22.60
N ASN A 98 1.11 1.71 -22.37
CA ASN A 98 0.88 0.36 -21.84
C ASN A 98 0.21 0.42 -20.46
N VAL A 99 0.58 1.37 -19.58
CA VAL A 99 -0.09 1.59 -18.28
C VAL A 99 -1.57 1.84 -18.45
N ILE A 100 -1.94 2.76 -19.35
CA ILE A 100 -3.36 3.08 -19.59
C ILE A 100 -4.10 1.87 -20.14
N ILE A 101 -3.56 1.23 -21.18
CA ILE A 101 -4.20 0.06 -21.81
C ILE A 101 -4.39 -1.06 -20.78
N LEU A 102 -3.36 -1.38 -20.00
CA LEU A 102 -3.43 -2.43 -18.99
C LEU A 102 -4.41 -2.10 -17.86
N ASN A 103 -4.43 -0.85 -17.38
CA ASN A 103 -5.36 -0.43 -16.35
C ASN A 103 -6.81 -0.45 -16.83
N VAL A 104 -7.06 -0.07 -18.10
CA VAL A 104 -8.39 -0.20 -18.70
C VAL A 104 -8.80 -1.67 -18.83
N LEU A 105 -7.91 -2.54 -19.34
CA LEU A 105 -8.22 -3.95 -19.54
C LEU A 105 -8.44 -4.68 -18.20
N LEU A 106 -7.54 -4.50 -17.22
CA LEU A 106 -7.67 -5.13 -15.91
C LEU A 106 -8.83 -4.52 -15.13
N GLY A 107 -9.00 -3.20 -15.17
CA GLY A 107 -10.11 -2.52 -14.52
C GLY A 107 -11.46 -2.98 -15.07
N ALA A 108 -11.58 -3.13 -16.40
CA ALA A 108 -12.79 -3.67 -17.05
C ALA A 108 -13.02 -5.16 -16.69
N LEU A 109 -11.97 -5.97 -16.70
CA LEU A 109 -12.06 -7.38 -16.30
C LEU A 109 -12.58 -7.51 -14.86
N ILE A 110 -11.99 -6.77 -13.92
CA ILE A 110 -12.40 -6.80 -12.51
C ILE A 110 -13.82 -6.24 -12.34
N MET A 111 -14.16 -5.19 -13.08
CA MET A 111 -15.53 -4.65 -13.08
C MET A 111 -16.55 -5.71 -13.51
N VAL A 112 -16.32 -6.37 -14.64
CA VAL A 112 -17.26 -7.37 -15.18
C VAL A 112 -17.35 -8.59 -14.25
N VAL A 113 -16.20 -9.15 -13.85
CA VAL A 113 -16.13 -10.31 -12.97
C VAL A 113 -16.69 -9.96 -11.58
N GLY A 114 -16.33 -8.81 -11.04
CA GLY A 114 -16.77 -8.35 -9.73
C GLY A 114 -18.29 -8.10 -9.69
N LEU A 115 -18.86 -7.47 -10.72
CA LEU A 115 -20.32 -7.26 -10.79
C LEU A 115 -21.10 -8.58 -10.98
N TYR A 116 -20.55 -9.51 -11.77
CA TYR A 116 -21.20 -10.80 -12.01
C TYR A 116 -21.25 -11.68 -10.76
N TRP A 117 -20.19 -11.72 -9.97
CA TRP A 117 -20.11 -12.51 -8.73
C TRP A 117 -20.19 -11.67 -7.45
N LEU A 118 -20.76 -10.47 -7.49
CA LEU A 118 -20.72 -9.52 -6.38
C LEU A 118 -21.30 -10.11 -5.09
N GLU A 119 -22.51 -10.64 -5.12
CA GLU A 119 -23.16 -11.20 -3.93
C GLU A 119 -22.43 -12.42 -3.37
N PRO A 120 -22.07 -13.45 -4.17
CA PRO A 120 -21.26 -14.57 -3.69
C PRO A 120 -19.93 -14.15 -3.05
N ILE A 121 -19.25 -13.15 -3.63
CA ILE A 121 -18.00 -12.62 -3.09
C ILE A 121 -18.26 -11.96 -1.73
N LEU A 122 -19.27 -11.11 -1.61
CA LEU A 122 -19.57 -10.40 -0.36
C LEU A 122 -19.98 -11.38 0.75
N TYR A 123 -20.77 -12.41 0.44
CA TYR A 123 -21.10 -13.48 1.40
C TYR A 123 -19.85 -14.26 1.82
N ALA A 124 -18.94 -14.56 0.90
CA ALA A 124 -17.66 -15.22 1.21
C ALA A 124 -16.79 -14.37 2.14
N PHE A 125 -16.88 -13.04 2.07
CA PHE A 125 -16.20 -12.11 2.99
C PHE A 125 -16.96 -11.87 4.30
N GLY A 126 -18.11 -12.51 4.51
CA GLY A 126 -18.83 -12.49 5.78
C GLY A 126 -20.03 -11.54 5.83
N ALA A 127 -20.59 -11.16 4.69
CA ALA A 127 -21.87 -10.42 4.65
C ALA A 127 -22.99 -11.30 5.25
N SER A 128 -23.89 -10.65 5.99
CA SER A 128 -25.15 -11.22 6.43
C SER A 128 -26.31 -10.66 5.59
N ASP A 129 -27.49 -11.26 5.67
CA ASP A 129 -28.69 -10.76 4.99
C ASP A 129 -29.03 -9.31 5.37
N ALA A 130 -28.62 -8.86 6.55
CA ALA A 130 -28.80 -7.49 7.02
C ALA A 130 -27.76 -6.51 6.43
N THR A 131 -26.54 -6.95 6.16
CA THR A 131 -25.44 -6.08 5.72
C THR A 131 -25.19 -6.13 4.23
N ILE A 132 -25.65 -7.19 3.53
CA ILE A 132 -25.43 -7.40 2.11
C ILE A 132 -25.96 -6.25 1.24
N VAL A 133 -27.08 -5.66 1.63
CA VAL A 133 -27.73 -4.57 0.88
C VAL A 133 -26.78 -3.38 0.80
N TYR A 134 -26.21 -2.96 1.93
CA TYR A 134 -25.27 -1.82 2.00
C TYR A 134 -23.93 -2.13 1.32
N ALA A 135 -23.39 -3.32 1.55
CA ALA A 135 -22.15 -3.75 0.92
C ALA A 135 -22.27 -3.79 -0.61
N ARG A 136 -23.39 -4.32 -1.12
CA ARG A 136 -23.71 -4.40 -2.55
C ARG A 136 -23.88 -3.01 -3.16
N GLU A 137 -24.70 -2.15 -2.58
CA GLU A 137 -24.95 -0.80 -3.06
C GLU A 137 -23.67 0.03 -3.17
N TYR A 138 -22.77 -0.10 -2.21
CA TYR A 138 -21.49 0.55 -2.22
C TYR A 138 -20.57 -0.02 -3.32
N MET A 139 -20.43 -1.36 -3.35
CA MET A 139 -19.50 -2.03 -4.26
C MET A 139 -19.94 -1.96 -5.73
N GLU A 140 -21.24 -1.93 -6.03
CA GLU A 140 -21.73 -1.72 -7.39
C GLU A 140 -21.17 -0.42 -7.99
N VAL A 141 -21.22 0.68 -7.25
CA VAL A 141 -20.71 1.98 -7.69
C VAL A 141 -19.17 1.95 -7.79
N ILE A 142 -18.49 1.40 -6.80
CA ILE A 142 -17.01 1.29 -6.82
C ILE A 142 -16.54 0.45 -8.02
N LEU A 143 -17.19 -0.66 -8.31
CA LEU A 143 -16.85 -1.53 -9.44
C LEU A 143 -17.10 -0.85 -10.79
N LEU A 144 -18.20 -0.10 -10.94
CA LEU A 144 -18.45 0.70 -12.14
C LEU A 144 -17.36 1.77 -12.35
N GLY A 145 -16.84 2.36 -11.28
CA GLY A 145 -15.72 3.29 -11.32
C GLY A 145 -14.32 2.65 -11.35
N ASN A 146 -14.23 1.32 -11.32
CA ASN A 146 -12.94 0.62 -11.09
C ASN A 146 -11.89 0.91 -12.17
N ILE A 147 -12.28 1.08 -13.45
CA ILE A 147 -11.38 1.48 -14.53
C ILE A 147 -10.72 2.82 -14.20
N LEU A 148 -11.50 3.78 -13.72
CA LEU A 148 -11.01 5.11 -13.34
C LEU A 148 -10.05 5.02 -12.16
N THR A 149 -10.39 4.23 -11.14
CA THR A 149 -9.53 3.98 -9.98
C THR A 149 -8.17 3.41 -10.40
N HIS A 150 -8.15 2.45 -11.33
CA HIS A 150 -6.92 1.88 -11.85
C HIS A 150 -6.08 2.91 -12.62
N ILE A 151 -6.70 3.73 -13.47
CA ILE A 151 -6.01 4.81 -14.18
C ILE A 151 -5.41 5.81 -13.20
N TYR A 152 -6.16 6.21 -12.16
CA TYR A 152 -5.68 7.08 -11.09
C TYR A 152 -4.41 6.52 -10.43
N TYR A 153 -4.43 5.26 -9.97
CA TYR A 153 -3.22 4.67 -9.37
C TYR A 153 -2.06 4.57 -10.36
N GLY A 154 -2.34 4.23 -11.61
CA GLY A 154 -1.33 4.13 -12.66
C GLY A 154 -0.63 5.46 -12.93
N LEU A 155 -1.39 6.50 -13.23
CA LEU A 155 -0.86 7.82 -13.56
C LEU A 155 -0.20 8.49 -12.36
N ASN A 156 -0.78 8.33 -11.15
CA ASN A 156 -0.21 8.89 -9.93
C ASN A 156 1.20 8.33 -9.63
N ASN A 157 1.38 7.01 -9.80
CA ASN A 157 2.70 6.38 -9.68
C ASN A 157 3.67 6.87 -10.77
N MET A 158 3.20 7.02 -12.00
CA MET A 158 4.00 7.51 -13.13
C MET A 158 4.50 8.94 -12.90
N LEU A 159 3.65 9.85 -12.39
CA LEU A 159 4.03 11.24 -12.10
C LEU A 159 5.25 11.35 -11.21
N ARG A 160 5.35 10.50 -10.18
CA ARG A 160 6.53 10.47 -9.29
C ARG A 160 7.78 10.08 -10.04
N SER A 161 7.70 9.08 -10.91
CA SER A 161 8.86 8.57 -11.65
C SER A 161 9.37 9.52 -12.73
N ILE A 162 8.51 10.39 -13.26
CA ILE A 162 8.90 11.41 -14.25
C ILE A 162 9.32 12.76 -13.64
N GLY A 163 9.50 12.83 -12.32
CA GLY A 163 10.02 14.04 -11.68
C GLY A 163 8.95 14.98 -11.09
N HIS A 164 7.69 14.54 -10.98
CA HIS A 164 6.58 15.34 -10.46
C HIS A 164 5.98 14.83 -9.14
N PRO A 165 6.78 14.57 -8.07
CA PRO A 165 6.26 14.03 -6.82
C PRO A 165 5.26 14.97 -6.13
N ARG A 166 5.45 16.30 -6.26
CA ARG A 166 4.52 17.30 -5.68
C ARG A 166 3.16 17.30 -6.40
N ILE A 167 3.16 17.11 -7.72
CA ILE A 167 1.89 17.05 -8.48
C ILE A 167 1.12 15.80 -8.11
N SER A 168 1.81 14.65 -8.00
CA SER A 168 1.22 13.39 -7.50
C SER A 168 0.58 13.59 -6.11
N MET A 169 1.28 14.27 -5.19
CA MET A 169 0.75 14.61 -3.87
C MET A 169 -0.49 15.51 -3.97
N TYR A 170 -0.44 16.59 -4.75
CA TYR A 170 -1.58 17.49 -4.89
C TYR A 170 -2.78 16.80 -5.52
N ALA A 171 -2.59 15.91 -6.50
CA ALA A 171 -3.67 15.12 -7.07
C ALA A 171 -4.32 14.21 -6.00
N THR A 172 -3.51 13.58 -5.14
CA THR A 172 -4.01 12.75 -4.03
C THR A 172 -4.74 13.60 -2.99
N ILE A 173 -4.18 14.74 -2.56
CA ILE A 173 -4.83 15.64 -1.60
C ILE A 173 -6.13 16.20 -2.18
N LEU A 174 -6.15 16.53 -3.46
CA LEU A 174 -7.36 17.01 -4.14
C LEU A 174 -8.46 15.94 -4.12
N ALA A 175 -8.12 14.67 -4.42
CA ALA A 175 -9.07 13.57 -4.33
C ALA A 175 -9.63 13.42 -2.90
N VAL A 176 -8.75 13.45 -1.90
CA VAL A 176 -9.15 13.36 -0.48
C VAL A 176 -10.03 14.54 -0.07
N ALA A 177 -9.62 15.75 -0.38
CA ALA A 177 -10.36 16.96 -0.01
C ALA A 177 -11.75 17.03 -0.67
N LEU A 178 -11.83 16.72 -1.97
CA LEU A 178 -13.11 16.66 -2.68
C LEU A 178 -14.02 15.59 -2.10
N ASN A 179 -13.48 14.42 -1.79
CA ASN A 179 -14.28 13.34 -1.21
C ASN A 179 -14.84 13.74 0.16
N VAL A 180 -14.02 14.29 1.07
CA VAL A 180 -14.48 14.79 2.38
C VAL A 180 -15.58 15.85 2.27
N VAL A 181 -15.57 16.65 1.19
CA VAL A 181 -16.63 17.65 0.93
C VAL A 181 -17.87 17.01 0.29
N LEU A 182 -17.68 16.08 -0.65
CA LEU A 182 -18.78 15.44 -1.39
C LEU A 182 -19.53 14.40 -0.55
N ASP A 183 -18.85 13.69 0.34
CA ASP A 183 -19.47 12.67 1.21
C ASP A 183 -20.67 13.23 1.97
N PRO A 184 -20.58 14.31 2.78
CA PRO A 184 -21.73 14.83 3.49
C PRO A 184 -22.82 15.35 2.54
N ILE A 185 -22.46 15.89 1.39
CA ILE A 185 -23.45 16.35 0.39
C ILE A 185 -24.25 15.18 -0.15
N PHE A 186 -23.61 14.11 -0.56
CA PHE A 186 -24.30 12.96 -1.15
C PHE A 186 -25.00 12.09 -0.11
N ILE A 187 -24.39 11.93 1.07
CA ILE A 187 -24.95 11.10 2.14
C ILE A 187 -26.14 11.80 2.82
N PHE A 188 -25.96 13.07 3.25
CA PHE A 188 -26.97 13.76 4.09
C PHE A 188 -27.91 14.67 3.29
N VAL A 189 -27.39 15.46 2.34
CA VAL A 189 -28.20 16.45 1.61
C VAL A 189 -28.98 15.78 0.49
N MET A 190 -28.36 14.87 -0.26
CA MET A 190 -28.99 14.16 -1.37
C MET A 190 -29.63 12.82 -0.96
N ASP A 191 -29.48 12.41 0.31
CA ASP A 191 -30.03 11.18 0.90
C ASP A 191 -29.70 9.90 0.10
N MET A 192 -28.47 9.87 -0.47
CA MET A 192 -28.01 8.74 -1.30
C MET A 192 -27.43 7.59 -0.48
N GLY A 193 -27.27 7.75 0.82
CA GLY A 193 -26.71 6.74 1.72
C GLY A 193 -25.30 6.27 1.29
N VAL A 194 -25.04 4.97 1.36
CA VAL A 194 -23.73 4.38 1.01
C VAL A 194 -23.36 4.54 -0.47
N ARG A 195 -24.37 4.61 -1.36
CA ARG A 195 -24.13 4.90 -2.78
C ARG A 195 -23.52 6.29 -2.97
N GLY A 196 -23.97 7.25 -2.15
CA GLY A 196 -23.44 8.61 -2.14
C GLY A 196 -21.95 8.66 -1.81
N ALA A 197 -21.51 7.94 -0.77
CA ALA A 197 -20.10 7.82 -0.42
C ALA A 197 -19.25 7.20 -1.54
N ALA A 198 -19.74 6.13 -2.17
CA ALA A 198 -19.07 5.51 -3.31
C ALA A 198 -18.95 6.47 -4.50
N LEU A 199 -20.01 7.22 -4.83
CA LEU A 199 -20.00 8.22 -5.90
C LEU A 199 -19.03 9.37 -5.60
N ALA A 200 -19.00 9.85 -4.35
CA ALA A 200 -18.05 10.88 -3.92
C ALA A 200 -16.61 10.43 -4.17
N THR A 201 -16.28 9.17 -3.85
CA THR A 201 -14.97 8.57 -4.11
C THR A 201 -14.64 8.57 -5.61
N ILE A 202 -15.54 8.09 -6.46
CA ILE A 202 -15.31 7.99 -7.91
C ILE A 202 -15.18 9.39 -8.55
N ILE A 203 -16.02 10.35 -8.18
CA ILE A 203 -15.97 11.72 -8.70
C ILE A 203 -14.68 12.41 -8.28
N SER A 204 -14.25 12.23 -7.03
CA SER A 204 -13.00 12.80 -6.53
C SER A 204 -11.77 12.24 -7.25
N GLN A 205 -11.77 10.93 -7.54
CA GLN A 205 -10.74 10.30 -8.36
C GLN A 205 -10.79 10.79 -9.82
N LEU A 206 -11.98 10.99 -10.40
CA LEU A 206 -12.13 11.53 -11.76
C LEU A 206 -11.46 12.89 -11.91
N VAL A 207 -11.72 13.80 -10.97
CA VAL A 207 -11.10 15.13 -10.97
C VAL A 207 -9.58 15.04 -10.89
N SER A 208 -9.06 14.15 -10.04
CA SER A 208 -7.62 13.91 -9.91
C SER A 208 -7.02 13.32 -11.19
N VAL A 209 -7.67 12.36 -11.84
CA VAL A 209 -7.24 11.80 -13.12
C VAL A 209 -7.18 12.89 -14.21
N ILE A 210 -8.15 13.80 -14.24
CA ILE A 210 -8.13 14.93 -15.20
C ILE A 210 -6.88 15.79 -14.99
N VAL A 211 -6.55 16.13 -13.74
CA VAL A 211 -5.32 16.89 -13.42
C VAL A 211 -4.07 16.13 -13.86
N GLU A 212 -4.00 14.83 -13.59
CA GLU A 212 -2.87 13.98 -13.99
C GLU A 212 -2.74 13.89 -15.52
N LEU A 213 -3.85 13.72 -16.24
CA LEU A 213 -3.88 13.66 -17.69
C LEU A 213 -3.41 14.97 -18.33
N ILE A 214 -3.76 16.15 -17.79
CA ILE A 214 -3.29 17.45 -18.29
C ILE A 214 -1.76 17.48 -18.37
N ILE A 215 -1.07 16.90 -17.38
CA ILE A 215 0.40 16.84 -17.37
C ILE A 215 0.90 15.92 -18.50
N PHE A 216 0.31 14.73 -18.64
CA PHE A 216 0.74 13.77 -19.66
C PHE A 216 0.34 14.14 -21.10
N PHE A 217 -0.63 15.05 -21.29
CA PHE A 217 -0.94 15.60 -22.60
C PHE A 217 -0.05 16.81 -22.98
N ASN A 218 0.81 17.29 -22.06
CA ASN A 218 1.70 18.40 -22.33
C ASN A 218 2.93 17.95 -23.13
N PRO A 219 3.13 18.36 -24.41
CA PRO A 219 4.26 17.95 -25.24
C PRO A 219 5.63 18.46 -24.74
N LYS A 220 5.62 19.38 -23.76
CA LYS A 220 6.86 19.89 -23.13
C LYS A 220 7.43 18.92 -22.11
N GLU A 221 6.66 17.92 -21.67
CA GLU A 221 7.13 16.88 -20.77
C GLU A 221 7.98 15.85 -21.51
N VAL A 222 8.88 15.19 -20.80
CA VAL A 222 9.77 14.15 -21.37
C VAL A 222 8.97 12.91 -21.75
N ILE A 223 7.94 12.62 -20.97
CA ILE A 223 7.00 11.53 -21.21
C ILE A 223 5.60 12.12 -21.36
N TYR A 224 5.02 11.95 -22.53
CA TYR A 224 3.71 12.48 -22.87
C TYR A 224 2.97 11.60 -23.88
N PHE A 225 1.64 11.74 -23.94
CA PHE A 225 0.82 11.01 -24.90
C PHE A 225 1.00 11.55 -26.33
N HIS A 226 1.31 10.62 -27.25
CA HIS A 226 1.32 10.92 -28.69
C HIS A 226 0.79 9.70 -29.47
N ARG A 227 0.34 9.93 -30.72
CA ARG A 227 -0.38 8.91 -31.52
C ARG A 227 0.38 7.59 -31.76
N ARG A 228 1.71 7.59 -31.69
CA ARG A 228 2.54 6.42 -32.03
C ARG A 228 2.74 5.43 -30.89
N ILE A 229 2.39 5.77 -29.64
CA ILE A 229 2.67 4.93 -28.45
C ILE A 229 1.55 3.92 -28.15
N TRP A 230 0.37 4.05 -28.77
CA TRP A 230 -0.81 3.22 -28.46
C TRP A 230 -0.71 1.80 -29.03
N LYS A 231 0.39 1.10 -28.70
CA LYS A 231 0.58 -0.31 -29.02
C LYS A 231 0.95 -1.06 -27.76
N LEU A 232 0.15 -2.09 -27.43
CA LEU A 232 0.49 -2.98 -26.32
C LEU A 232 1.74 -3.78 -26.66
N ARG A 233 2.82 -3.52 -25.93
CA ARG A 233 4.09 -4.21 -26.12
C ARG A 233 4.24 -5.32 -25.06
N ARG A 234 4.27 -6.57 -25.50
CA ARG A 234 4.34 -7.73 -24.62
C ARG A 234 5.58 -7.71 -23.71
N ASP A 235 6.73 -7.30 -24.22
CA ASP A 235 7.98 -7.19 -23.47
C ASP A 235 7.87 -6.19 -22.31
N ILE A 236 7.29 -5.03 -22.55
CA ILE A 236 7.02 -4.00 -21.53
C ILE A 236 5.97 -4.49 -20.54
N THR A 237 4.86 -5.02 -21.04
CA THR A 237 3.76 -5.53 -20.22
C THR A 237 4.22 -6.59 -19.23
N MET A 238 4.91 -7.63 -19.71
CA MET A 238 5.36 -8.73 -18.85
C MET A 238 6.39 -8.27 -17.82
N ARG A 239 7.28 -7.35 -18.17
CA ARG A 239 8.22 -6.76 -17.22
C ARG A 239 7.52 -5.91 -16.16
N ALA A 240 6.60 -5.03 -16.56
CA ALA A 240 5.84 -4.20 -15.62
C ALA A 240 5.01 -5.06 -14.66
N LEU A 241 4.25 -6.02 -15.16
CA LEU A 241 3.47 -6.94 -14.33
C LEU A 241 4.36 -7.78 -13.41
N GLY A 242 5.51 -8.26 -13.90
CA GLY A 242 6.47 -9.01 -13.09
C GLY A 242 7.00 -8.17 -11.91
N ILE A 243 7.38 -6.91 -12.14
CA ILE A 243 7.86 -6.00 -11.09
C ILE A 243 6.73 -5.66 -10.10
N GLY A 244 5.54 -5.35 -10.61
CA GLY A 244 4.39 -5.01 -9.79
C GLY A 244 3.78 -6.20 -9.03
N ALA A 245 4.11 -7.44 -9.40
CA ALA A 245 3.63 -8.63 -8.71
C ALA A 245 4.06 -8.67 -7.22
N ALA A 246 5.20 -8.09 -6.87
CA ALA A 246 5.67 -8.06 -5.48
C ALA A 246 4.72 -7.28 -4.54
N PRO A 247 4.40 -5.98 -4.78
CA PRO A 247 3.44 -5.26 -3.96
C PRO A 247 2.02 -5.83 -4.06
N PHE A 248 1.61 -6.33 -5.24
CA PHE A 248 0.33 -6.99 -5.41
C PHE A 248 0.19 -8.22 -4.49
N LEU A 249 1.14 -9.14 -4.53
CA LEU A 249 1.13 -10.34 -3.70
C LEU A 249 1.26 -10.01 -2.21
N MET A 250 1.97 -8.96 -1.86
CA MET A 250 2.04 -8.46 -0.49
C MET A 250 0.67 -8.02 0.02
N HIS A 251 -0.11 -7.26 -0.78
CA HIS A 251 -1.47 -6.87 -0.40
C HIS A 251 -2.41 -8.07 -0.28
N MET A 252 -2.35 -9.01 -1.22
CA MET A 252 -3.12 -10.25 -1.16
C MET A 252 -2.79 -11.07 0.10
N ALA A 253 -1.51 -11.22 0.39
CA ALA A 253 -1.04 -11.93 1.58
C ALA A 253 -1.51 -11.26 2.88
N ALA A 254 -1.49 -9.92 2.94
CA ALA A 254 -1.98 -9.17 4.09
C ALA A 254 -3.47 -9.43 4.37
N CYS A 255 -4.31 -9.44 3.35
CA CYS A 255 -5.72 -9.79 3.49
C CYS A 255 -5.90 -11.22 4.03
N PHE A 256 -5.13 -12.17 3.50
CA PHE A 256 -5.20 -13.56 3.93
C PHE A 256 -4.71 -13.76 5.38
N VAL A 257 -3.63 -13.08 5.76
CA VAL A 257 -3.12 -13.07 7.15
C VAL A 257 -4.19 -12.62 8.13
N VAL A 258 -4.91 -11.53 7.83
CA VAL A 258 -5.96 -11.00 8.72
C VAL A 258 -7.07 -12.03 8.93
N ILE A 259 -7.48 -12.76 7.88
CA ILE A 259 -8.49 -13.82 7.98
C ILE A 259 -8.01 -14.95 8.91
N VAL A 260 -6.80 -15.48 8.66
CA VAL A 260 -6.21 -16.56 9.47
C VAL A 260 -6.05 -16.12 10.91
N LEU A 261 -5.53 -14.92 11.14
CA LEU A 261 -5.30 -14.36 12.45
C LEU A 261 -6.60 -14.20 13.25
N ASN A 262 -7.62 -13.57 12.66
CA ASN A 262 -8.91 -13.37 13.34
C ASN A 262 -9.54 -14.71 13.74
N ASN A 263 -9.43 -15.75 12.89
CA ASN A 263 -9.91 -17.07 13.20
C ASN A 263 -9.16 -17.70 14.40
N GLN A 264 -7.84 -17.52 14.49
CA GLN A 264 -7.04 -18.04 15.60
C GLN A 264 -7.26 -17.23 16.89
N LEU A 265 -7.35 -15.91 16.81
CA LEU A 265 -7.69 -15.06 17.97
C LEU A 265 -9.07 -15.41 18.51
N LYS A 266 -10.06 -15.57 17.64
CA LYS A 266 -11.41 -15.99 18.05
C LYS A 266 -11.41 -17.36 18.72
N ARG A 267 -10.66 -18.31 18.16
CA ARG A 267 -10.59 -19.71 18.67
C ARG A 267 -9.97 -19.80 20.05
N TYR A 268 -8.91 -19.05 20.32
CA TYR A 268 -8.11 -19.21 21.54
C TYR A 268 -8.34 -18.09 22.57
N GLY A 269 -8.81 -16.90 22.18
CA GLY A 269 -8.94 -15.77 23.09
C GLY A 269 -10.26 -15.01 23.02
N GLY A 270 -11.10 -15.29 22.00
CA GLY A 270 -12.41 -14.68 21.84
C GLY A 270 -12.36 -13.24 21.29
N ASP A 271 -13.49 -12.53 21.42
CA ASP A 271 -13.70 -11.22 20.76
C ASP A 271 -12.82 -10.11 21.34
N MET A 272 -12.39 -10.21 22.61
CA MET A 272 -11.49 -9.24 23.22
C MET A 272 -10.10 -9.22 22.57
N GLU A 273 -9.58 -10.39 22.19
CA GLU A 273 -8.29 -10.49 21.50
C GLU A 273 -8.36 -9.93 20.08
N ILE A 274 -9.50 -10.11 19.39
CA ILE A 274 -9.75 -9.48 18.07
C ILE A 274 -9.78 -7.96 18.21
N ALA A 275 -10.45 -7.43 19.24
CA ALA A 275 -10.48 -6.00 19.51
C ALA A 275 -9.09 -5.44 19.82
N THR A 276 -8.29 -6.14 20.63
CA THR A 276 -6.89 -5.82 20.94
C THR A 276 -6.04 -5.73 19.67
N PHE A 277 -6.14 -6.75 18.82
CA PHE A 277 -5.45 -6.76 17.53
C PHE A 277 -5.89 -5.57 16.65
N GLY A 278 -7.19 -5.33 16.54
CA GLY A 278 -7.74 -4.24 15.74
C GLY A 278 -7.20 -2.86 16.15
N MET A 279 -7.15 -2.56 17.45
CA MET A 279 -6.60 -1.30 17.98
C MET A 279 -5.09 -1.19 17.71
N THR A 280 -4.33 -2.23 18.04
CA THR A 280 -2.87 -2.25 17.83
C THR A 280 -2.52 -2.12 16.35
N ASN A 281 -3.24 -2.85 15.47
CA ASN A 281 -3.00 -2.80 14.03
C ASN A 281 -3.29 -1.44 13.41
N ARG A 282 -4.34 -0.72 13.87
CA ARG A 282 -4.63 0.65 13.40
C ARG A 282 -3.50 1.62 13.76
N PHE A 283 -2.93 1.47 14.95
CA PHE A 283 -1.80 2.28 15.37
C PHE A 283 -0.54 1.98 14.53
N ILE A 284 -0.23 0.71 14.31
CA ILE A 284 0.87 0.27 13.42
C ILE A 284 0.68 0.81 12.01
N PHE A 285 -0.53 0.72 11.47
CA PHE A 285 -0.84 1.12 10.09
C PHE A 285 -0.51 2.59 9.83
N PHE A 286 -0.72 3.48 10.79
CA PHE A 286 -0.36 4.89 10.67
C PHE A 286 1.15 5.07 10.40
N PHE A 287 2.01 4.40 11.15
CA PHE A 287 3.47 4.47 10.95
C PHE A 287 3.94 3.76 9.68
N VAL A 288 3.28 2.64 9.33
CA VAL A 288 3.52 1.94 8.07
C VAL A 288 3.23 2.85 6.87
N MET A 289 2.17 3.68 6.92
CA MET A 289 1.87 4.66 5.86
C MET A 289 3.01 5.68 5.67
N ILE A 290 3.66 6.13 6.74
CA ILE A 290 4.83 7.01 6.66
C ILE A 290 5.98 6.28 5.94
N VAL A 291 6.26 5.03 6.30
CA VAL A 291 7.30 4.23 5.63
C VAL A 291 6.97 4.00 4.15
N MET A 292 5.70 3.75 3.82
CA MET A 292 5.26 3.65 2.42
C MET A 292 5.48 4.96 1.65
N GLY A 293 5.30 6.11 2.29
CA GLY A 293 5.66 7.41 1.70
C GLY A 293 7.17 7.52 1.41
N ILE A 294 8.02 7.03 2.32
CA ILE A 294 9.48 6.97 2.10
C ILE A 294 9.81 6.05 0.92
N GLN A 295 9.16 4.89 0.83
CA GLN A 295 9.33 3.94 -0.29
C GLN A 295 8.97 4.57 -1.63
N GLN A 296 7.84 5.29 -1.69
CA GLN A 296 7.42 6.00 -2.90
C GLN A 296 8.41 7.08 -3.34
N GLY A 297 9.07 7.74 -2.37
CA GLY A 297 10.11 8.71 -2.66
C GLY A 297 11.44 8.07 -3.10
N MET A 298 11.80 6.93 -2.51
CA MET A 298 13.02 6.19 -2.84
C MET A 298 12.95 5.57 -4.25
N GLN A 299 11.81 5.04 -4.65
CA GLN A 299 11.62 4.25 -5.87
C GLN A 299 12.16 4.95 -7.13
N PRO A 300 11.77 6.19 -7.50
CA PRO A 300 12.28 6.85 -8.69
C PRO A 300 13.77 7.18 -8.59
N ILE A 301 14.30 7.50 -7.40
CA ILE A 301 15.71 7.80 -7.20
C ILE A 301 16.57 6.56 -7.44
N VAL A 302 16.19 5.44 -6.82
CA VAL A 302 16.90 4.15 -6.95
C VAL A 302 16.80 3.63 -8.38
N GLY A 303 15.60 3.62 -8.98
CA GLY A 303 15.37 3.12 -10.33
C GLY A 303 16.17 3.90 -11.39
N TYR A 304 16.13 5.23 -11.32
CA TYR A 304 16.90 6.09 -12.23
C TYR A 304 18.41 5.85 -12.10
N ASN A 305 18.96 5.89 -10.87
CA ASN A 305 20.40 5.72 -10.67
C ASN A 305 20.88 4.31 -11.03
N TYR A 306 20.03 3.28 -10.87
CA TYR A 306 20.31 1.94 -11.35
C TYR A 306 20.38 1.89 -12.88
N GLY A 307 19.40 2.46 -13.60
CA GLY A 307 19.39 2.53 -15.05
C GLY A 307 20.55 3.35 -15.63
N ALA A 308 21.00 4.38 -14.89
CA ALA A 308 22.15 5.21 -15.26
C ALA A 308 23.51 4.62 -14.86
N ASN A 309 23.56 3.40 -14.27
CA ASN A 309 24.74 2.74 -13.72
C ASN A 309 25.45 3.55 -12.60
N LEU A 310 24.72 4.44 -11.91
CA LEU A 310 25.22 5.24 -10.79
C LEU A 310 25.02 4.49 -9.47
N TYR A 311 25.66 3.32 -9.33
CA TYR A 311 25.46 2.39 -8.22
C TYR A 311 25.79 2.98 -6.85
N GLU A 312 26.77 3.86 -6.74
CA GLU A 312 27.09 4.53 -5.48
C GLU A 312 25.92 5.39 -4.99
N ARG A 313 25.30 6.15 -5.89
CA ARG A 313 24.15 7.00 -5.57
C ARG A 313 22.92 6.17 -5.23
N MET A 314 22.69 5.08 -5.95
CA MET A 314 21.63 4.10 -5.69
C MET A 314 21.77 3.53 -4.28
N ILE A 315 22.97 3.07 -3.89
CA ILE A 315 23.25 2.51 -2.56
C ILE A 315 23.08 3.57 -1.46
N ARG A 316 23.53 4.81 -1.71
CA ARG A 316 23.33 5.92 -0.75
C ARG A 316 21.85 6.22 -0.52
N ALA A 317 21.03 6.24 -1.59
CA ALA A 317 19.60 6.46 -1.49
C ALA A 317 18.92 5.34 -0.69
N TYR A 318 19.25 4.10 -0.97
CA TYR A 318 18.76 2.93 -0.24
C TYR A 318 19.09 3.00 1.26
N LYS A 319 20.37 3.23 1.60
CA LYS A 319 20.82 3.33 3.01
C LYS A 319 20.10 4.45 3.76
N LEU A 320 19.99 5.62 3.14
CA LEU A 320 19.32 6.77 3.77
C LEU A 320 17.84 6.47 4.02
N SER A 321 17.17 5.81 3.06
CA SER A 321 15.77 5.40 3.22
C SER A 321 15.59 4.38 4.35
N ILE A 322 16.53 3.44 4.53
CA ILE A 322 16.54 2.53 5.68
C ILE A 322 16.63 3.29 6.99
N TYR A 323 17.58 4.22 7.12
CA TYR A 323 17.73 5.00 8.35
C TYR A 323 16.46 5.77 8.69
N CYS A 324 15.84 6.43 7.69
CA CYS A 324 14.57 7.12 7.89
C CYS A 324 13.44 6.15 8.33
N ALA A 325 13.33 4.99 7.69
CA ALA A 325 12.29 4.00 8.03
C ALA A 325 12.53 3.38 9.41
N ILE A 326 13.76 3.07 9.78
CA ILE A 326 14.11 2.59 11.14
C ILE A 326 13.76 3.66 12.18
N CYS A 327 14.09 4.93 11.94
CA CYS A 327 13.72 6.02 12.86
C CYS A 327 12.21 6.08 13.07
N VAL A 328 11.42 6.03 12.00
CA VAL A 328 9.94 6.05 12.08
C VAL A 328 9.43 4.85 12.86
N MET A 329 9.89 3.64 12.53
CA MET A 329 9.43 2.42 13.18
C MET A 329 9.94 2.28 14.63
N SER A 330 11.12 2.83 14.94
CA SER A 330 11.63 2.93 16.33
C SER A 330 10.79 3.87 17.17
N THR A 331 10.25 4.96 16.57
CA THR A 331 9.31 5.84 17.25
C THR A 331 8.04 5.08 17.62
N LEU A 332 7.47 4.30 16.69
CA LEU A 332 6.33 3.41 16.97
C LEU A 332 6.63 2.44 18.13
N PHE A 333 7.77 1.76 18.05
CA PHE A 333 8.22 0.82 19.09
C PHE A 333 8.31 1.50 20.46
N LEU A 334 8.98 2.66 20.55
CA LEU A 334 9.12 3.40 21.80
C LEU A 334 7.76 3.85 22.38
N PHE A 335 6.86 4.36 21.55
CA PHE A 335 5.50 4.69 22.01
C PHE A 335 4.75 3.49 22.53
N GLY A 336 4.84 2.35 21.84
CA GLY A 336 4.18 1.11 22.25
C GLY A 336 4.74 0.51 23.52
N GLU A 337 6.05 0.62 23.77
CA GLU A 337 6.69 0.08 24.98
C GLU A 337 6.56 1.02 26.19
N ILE A 338 6.74 2.33 25.99
CA ILE A 338 6.75 3.31 27.09
C ILE A 338 5.31 3.66 27.51
N TRP A 339 4.39 3.81 26.55
CA TRP A 339 3.04 4.29 26.80
C TRP A 339 1.94 3.48 26.07
N PRO A 340 1.90 2.15 26.22
CA PRO A 340 0.92 1.30 25.53
C PRO A 340 -0.52 1.63 25.94
N GLU A 341 -0.74 1.91 27.22
CA GLU A 341 -2.05 2.31 27.73
C GLU A 341 -2.58 3.59 27.06
N GLY A 342 -1.73 4.59 26.83
CA GLY A 342 -2.13 5.86 26.25
C GLY A 342 -2.63 5.72 24.81
N PHE A 343 -1.96 4.92 23.95
CA PHE A 343 -2.47 4.73 22.62
C PHE A 343 -3.72 3.83 22.57
N ILE A 344 -3.86 2.84 23.47
CA ILE A 344 -5.07 2.01 23.58
C ILE A 344 -6.26 2.87 24.01
N ARG A 345 -6.08 3.77 24.98
CA ARG A 345 -7.11 4.72 25.44
C ARG A 345 -7.64 5.65 24.35
N LEU A 346 -6.91 5.85 23.25
CA LEU A 346 -7.43 6.59 22.08
C LEU A 346 -8.60 5.86 21.37
N PHE A 347 -8.71 4.55 21.56
CA PHE A 347 -9.71 3.72 20.87
C PHE A 347 -10.83 3.21 21.78
N THR A 348 -10.62 3.15 23.10
CA THR A 348 -11.59 2.61 24.04
C THR A 348 -11.46 3.22 25.43
N HIS A 349 -12.58 3.27 26.17
CA HIS A 349 -12.65 3.65 27.59
C HIS A 349 -12.90 2.43 28.50
N ASP A 350 -13.00 1.23 27.95
CA ASP A 350 -13.18 -0.01 28.71
C ASP A 350 -11.87 -0.40 29.42
N GLU A 351 -11.83 -0.20 30.73
CA GLU A 351 -10.65 -0.45 31.57
C GLU A 351 -10.21 -1.93 31.55
N LEU A 352 -11.16 -2.88 31.41
CA LEU A 352 -10.84 -4.29 31.33
C LEU A 352 -10.15 -4.62 30.02
N LEU A 353 -10.66 -4.07 28.90
CA LEU A 353 -10.06 -4.23 27.57
C LEU A 353 -8.69 -3.57 27.51
N ILE A 354 -8.54 -2.36 28.10
CA ILE A 354 -7.25 -1.66 28.16
C ILE A 354 -6.22 -2.52 28.89
N ALA A 355 -6.53 -2.97 30.11
CA ALA A 355 -5.61 -3.77 30.93
C ALA A 355 -5.15 -5.07 30.21
N LYS A 356 -6.08 -5.77 29.55
CA LYS A 356 -5.79 -7.00 28.80
C LYS A 356 -5.00 -6.76 27.52
N SER A 357 -5.14 -5.60 26.90
CA SER A 357 -4.51 -5.28 25.62
C SER A 357 -3.04 -4.86 25.73
N ILE A 358 -2.57 -4.42 26.89
CA ILE A 358 -1.20 -3.90 27.10
C ILE A 358 -0.14 -4.92 26.72
N VAL A 359 -0.21 -6.13 27.28
CA VAL A 359 0.82 -7.15 27.06
C VAL A 359 0.83 -7.68 25.62
N PRO A 360 -0.32 -8.06 25.02
CA PRO A 360 -0.39 -8.43 23.62
C PRO A 360 0.15 -7.34 22.68
N ALA A 361 -0.21 -6.08 22.91
CA ALA A 361 0.27 -4.96 22.11
C ALA A 361 1.80 -4.81 22.18
N ARG A 362 2.40 -4.89 23.38
CA ARG A 362 3.87 -4.87 23.54
C ARG A 362 4.55 -6.01 22.80
N ILE A 363 4.03 -7.23 22.91
CA ILE A 363 4.58 -8.39 22.20
C ILE A 363 4.54 -8.15 20.69
N MET A 364 3.41 -7.67 20.16
CA MET A 364 3.25 -7.39 18.73
C MET A 364 4.20 -6.29 18.24
N LEU A 365 4.53 -5.32 19.09
CA LEU A 365 5.40 -4.20 18.77
C LEU A 365 6.88 -4.47 19.02
N ALA A 366 7.24 -5.55 19.72
CA ALA A 366 8.59 -5.81 20.24
C ALA A 366 9.74 -5.73 19.22
N VAL A 367 9.51 -6.08 17.95
CA VAL A 367 10.51 -6.06 16.87
C VAL A 367 10.18 -5.02 15.79
N MET A 368 9.12 -4.22 16.00
CA MET A 368 8.68 -3.25 14.98
C MET A 368 9.75 -2.24 14.57
N PHE A 369 10.68 -1.88 15.48
CA PHE A 369 11.81 -0.99 15.15
C PHE A 369 12.66 -1.49 13.96
N ALA A 370 12.74 -2.80 13.75
CA ALA A 370 13.55 -3.40 12.69
C ALA A 370 12.78 -3.60 11.37
N ILE A 371 11.44 -3.53 11.38
CA ILE A 371 10.59 -3.85 10.21
C ILE A 371 10.75 -2.85 9.07
N GLY A 372 11.14 -1.61 9.36
CA GLY A 372 11.49 -0.64 8.31
C GLY A 372 12.55 -1.17 7.34
N PHE A 373 13.48 -2.00 7.80
CA PHE A 373 14.55 -2.55 6.96
C PHE A 373 14.05 -3.52 5.87
N PRO A 374 13.32 -4.63 6.15
CA PRO A 374 12.79 -5.51 5.11
C PRO A 374 11.78 -4.81 4.21
N MET A 375 10.99 -3.85 4.70
CA MET A 375 10.06 -3.08 3.88
C MET A 375 10.80 -2.27 2.82
N ILE A 376 11.83 -1.50 3.20
CA ILE A 376 12.64 -0.71 2.27
C ILE A 376 13.42 -1.64 1.33
N THR A 377 13.94 -2.76 1.81
CA THR A 377 14.69 -3.73 0.99
C THR A 377 13.82 -4.37 -0.09
N GLY A 378 12.59 -4.75 0.24
CA GLY A 378 11.62 -5.27 -0.75
C GLY A 378 11.31 -4.24 -1.84
N ASN A 379 11.07 -2.99 -1.44
CA ASN A 379 10.83 -1.88 -2.38
C ASN A 379 12.08 -1.54 -3.20
N PHE A 380 13.28 -1.66 -2.64
CA PHE A 380 14.54 -1.50 -3.38
C PHE A 380 14.63 -2.48 -4.55
N TYR A 381 14.36 -3.78 -4.33
CA TYR A 381 14.35 -4.76 -5.42
C TYR A 381 13.25 -4.49 -6.46
N THR A 382 12.09 -4.02 -6.02
CA THR A 382 11.03 -3.55 -6.93
C THR A 382 11.53 -2.38 -7.79
N SER A 383 12.24 -1.42 -7.18
CA SER A 383 12.75 -0.21 -7.86
C SER A 383 13.79 -0.50 -8.93
N ILE A 384 14.62 -1.53 -8.73
CA ILE A 384 15.65 -1.96 -9.72
C ILE A 384 15.16 -3.07 -10.65
N GLY A 385 13.88 -3.44 -10.59
CA GLY A 385 13.27 -4.41 -11.48
C GLY A 385 13.62 -5.87 -11.21
N MET A 386 14.17 -6.20 -10.04
CA MET A 386 14.49 -7.59 -9.63
C MET A 386 13.25 -8.29 -9.06
N ALA A 387 12.24 -8.52 -9.90
CA ALA A 387 10.93 -9.07 -9.52
C ALA A 387 11.00 -10.34 -8.64
N PRO A 388 11.78 -11.39 -8.96
CA PRO A 388 11.80 -12.60 -8.13
C PRO A 388 12.23 -12.36 -6.67
N LYS A 389 13.23 -11.48 -6.46
CA LYS A 389 13.71 -11.14 -5.12
C LYS A 389 12.70 -10.26 -4.37
N ALA A 390 12.08 -9.31 -5.07
CA ALA A 390 11.03 -8.49 -4.52
C ALA A 390 9.83 -9.33 -4.07
N ILE A 391 9.36 -10.27 -4.91
CA ILE A 391 8.27 -11.20 -4.59
C ILE A 391 8.64 -12.07 -3.39
N PHE A 392 9.84 -12.66 -3.41
CA PHE A 392 10.30 -13.50 -2.30
C PHE A 392 10.26 -12.74 -0.97
N LEU A 393 10.85 -11.54 -0.88
CA LEU A 393 10.85 -10.75 0.35
C LEU A 393 9.43 -10.30 0.76
N SER A 394 8.58 -9.95 -0.21
CA SER A 394 7.20 -9.54 0.06
C SER A 394 6.38 -10.65 0.71
N LEU A 395 6.59 -11.90 0.29
CA LEU A 395 5.87 -13.07 0.80
C LEU A 395 6.52 -13.68 2.03
N THR A 396 7.83 -13.49 2.23
CA THR A 396 8.60 -14.13 3.30
C THR A 396 8.01 -13.84 4.67
N ARG A 397 7.75 -12.59 4.98
CA ARG A 397 7.21 -12.18 6.29
C ARG A 397 5.82 -12.76 6.55
N GLN A 398 4.92 -12.62 5.59
CA GLN A 398 3.51 -12.90 5.79
C GLN A 398 3.16 -14.36 5.54
N VAL A 399 3.58 -14.91 4.41
CA VAL A 399 3.18 -16.25 3.96
C VAL A 399 4.13 -17.32 4.47
N LEU A 400 5.45 -17.09 4.38
CA LEU A 400 6.43 -18.11 4.73
C LEU A 400 6.65 -18.23 6.25
N PHE A 401 6.55 -17.13 6.99
CA PHE A 401 6.80 -17.16 8.43
C PHE A 401 5.53 -16.93 9.25
N LEU A 402 4.79 -15.83 9.05
CA LEU A 402 3.71 -15.45 9.95
C LEU A 402 2.56 -16.44 9.95
N ILE A 403 2.06 -16.86 8.78
CA ILE A 403 0.94 -17.81 8.71
C ILE A 403 1.29 -19.16 9.35
N PRO A 404 2.41 -19.83 9.03
CA PRO A 404 2.78 -21.08 9.70
C PRO A 404 2.97 -20.93 11.21
N LEU A 405 3.52 -19.80 11.67
CA LEU A 405 3.68 -19.54 13.11
C LEU A 405 2.34 -19.32 13.81
N ILE A 406 1.42 -18.53 13.24
CA ILE A 406 0.07 -18.32 13.79
C ILE A 406 -0.70 -19.64 13.90
N LEU A 407 -0.50 -20.58 12.98
CA LEU A 407 -1.16 -21.88 13.00
C LEU A 407 -0.44 -22.88 13.90
N GLY A 408 0.88 -22.87 13.92
CA GLY A 408 1.70 -23.89 14.59
C GLY A 408 2.03 -23.59 16.04
N LEU A 409 2.43 -22.36 16.39
CA LEU A 409 2.83 -22.00 17.75
C LEU A 409 1.75 -22.22 18.81
N PRO A 410 0.47 -21.87 18.57
CA PRO A 410 -0.58 -22.17 19.55
C PRO A 410 -0.70 -23.65 19.87
N ILE A 411 -0.57 -24.53 18.86
CA ILE A 411 -0.62 -25.98 19.04
C ILE A 411 0.58 -26.48 19.85
N ILE A 412 1.76 -25.94 19.58
CA ILE A 412 2.98 -26.30 20.32
C ILE A 412 2.85 -25.88 21.78
N LEU A 413 2.44 -24.63 22.06
CA LEU A 413 2.27 -24.12 23.41
C LEU A 413 1.22 -24.91 24.20
N GLN A 414 0.11 -25.27 23.57
CA GLN A 414 -0.92 -26.09 24.17
C GLN A 414 -0.39 -27.47 24.61
N LYS A 415 0.46 -28.09 23.79
CA LYS A 415 1.06 -29.41 24.11
C LYS A 415 2.03 -29.35 25.29
N ILE A 416 2.69 -28.22 25.53
CA ILE A 416 3.62 -28.03 26.65
C ILE A 416 2.97 -27.37 27.87
N GLY A 417 1.62 -27.20 27.85
CA GLY A 417 0.86 -26.74 29.02
C GLY A 417 0.75 -25.22 29.16
N TYR A 418 1.11 -24.45 28.14
CA TYR A 418 0.92 -23.00 28.11
C TYR A 418 -0.37 -22.61 27.39
N ASP A 419 -0.88 -21.40 27.68
CA ASP A 419 -2.04 -20.85 26.99
C ASP A 419 -1.73 -20.61 25.53
N PRO A 420 -2.48 -21.26 24.60
CA PRO A 420 -2.24 -21.16 23.16
C PRO A 420 -2.32 -19.74 22.59
N ILE A 421 -3.07 -18.82 23.22
CA ILE A 421 -3.23 -17.43 22.75
C ILE A 421 -1.88 -16.72 22.64
N TRP A 422 -0.95 -17.01 23.55
CA TRP A 422 0.39 -16.44 23.50
C TRP A 422 1.17 -16.87 22.25
N GLY A 423 0.88 -18.06 21.70
CA GLY A 423 1.45 -18.51 20.43
C GLY A 423 1.04 -17.62 19.26
N VAL A 424 -0.21 -17.14 19.25
CA VAL A 424 -0.68 -16.19 18.23
C VAL A 424 0.08 -14.86 18.34
N TRP A 425 0.22 -14.32 19.55
CA TRP A 425 0.91 -13.04 19.76
C TRP A 425 2.42 -13.12 19.49
N TRP A 426 3.11 -14.15 19.95
CA TRP A 426 4.54 -14.35 19.71
C TRP A 426 4.88 -14.67 18.26
N SER A 427 3.91 -15.07 17.43
CA SER A 427 4.11 -15.27 16.00
C SER A 427 4.61 -14.01 15.29
N TRP A 428 4.19 -12.82 15.75
CA TRP A 428 4.60 -11.54 15.15
C TRP A 428 6.10 -11.26 15.31
N PRO A 429 6.65 -11.13 16.53
CA PRO A 429 8.07 -10.80 16.68
C PRO A 429 8.99 -11.89 16.12
N ILE A 430 8.59 -13.17 16.16
CA ILE A 430 9.37 -14.25 15.56
C ILE A 430 9.41 -14.11 14.04
N SER A 431 8.26 -13.92 13.39
CA SER A 431 8.17 -13.71 11.95
C SER A 431 8.96 -12.46 11.52
N ASP A 432 8.83 -11.38 12.26
CA ASP A 432 9.53 -10.13 12.01
C ASP A 432 11.04 -10.29 12.07
N THR A 433 11.55 -10.97 13.11
CA THR A 433 12.97 -11.29 13.27
C THR A 433 13.49 -12.14 12.11
N LEU A 434 12.78 -13.20 11.74
CA LEU A 434 13.15 -14.07 10.61
C LEU A 434 13.15 -13.30 9.29
N SER A 435 12.20 -12.39 9.10
CA SER A 435 12.12 -11.53 7.91
C SER A 435 13.31 -10.57 7.82
N VAL A 436 13.72 -9.97 8.94
CA VAL A 436 14.89 -9.09 9.02
C VAL A 436 16.17 -9.86 8.66
N ILE A 437 16.36 -11.05 9.22
CA ILE A 437 17.51 -11.91 8.92
C ILE A 437 17.54 -12.28 7.45
N THR A 438 16.41 -12.69 6.88
CA THR A 438 16.28 -13.07 5.47
C THR A 438 16.59 -11.89 4.55
N ALA A 439 16.05 -10.70 4.83
CA ALA A 439 16.33 -9.50 4.07
C ALA A 439 17.82 -9.11 4.15
N ALA A 440 18.41 -9.21 5.34
CA ALA A 440 19.83 -8.89 5.56
C ALA A 440 20.76 -9.83 4.78
N THR A 441 20.50 -11.13 4.80
CA THR A 441 21.32 -12.11 4.07
C THR A 441 21.23 -11.88 2.55
N LEU A 442 20.03 -11.66 2.02
CA LEU A 442 19.82 -11.46 0.60
C LEU A 442 20.49 -10.17 0.11
N ILE A 443 20.27 -9.06 0.80
CA ILE A 443 20.81 -7.76 0.38
C ILE A 443 22.33 -7.68 0.54
N ASN A 444 22.91 -8.27 1.58
CA ASN A 444 24.37 -8.27 1.77
C ASN A 444 25.09 -9.01 0.62
N HIS A 445 24.50 -10.09 0.12
CA HIS A 445 25.04 -10.78 -1.04
C HIS A 445 25.05 -9.88 -2.28
N ASP A 446 23.95 -9.19 -2.57
CA ASP A 446 23.83 -8.34 -3.75
C ASP A 446 24.61 -7.03 -3.63
N MET A 447 24.71 -6.45 -2.42
CA MET A 447 25.50 -5.24 -2.19
C MET A 447 26.99 -5.45 -2.46
N ARG A 448 27.52 -6.66 -2.25
CA ARG A 448 28.88 -7.00 -2.63
C ARG A 448 29.06 -6.94 -4.14
N LYS A 449 28.07 -7.44 -4.92
CA LYS A 449 28.09 -7.40 -6.40
C LYS A 449 28.00 -5.97 -6.91
N PHE A 450 27.07 -5.15 -6.37
CA PHE A 450 26.95 -3.74 -6.78
C PHE A 450 28.20 -2.93 -6.46
N LYS A 451 28.87 -3.21 -5.32
CA LYS A 451 30.13 -2.56 -4.98
C LYS A 451 31.31 -3.00 -5.86
N ALA A 452 31.30 -4.23 -6.37
CA ALA A 452 32.33 -4.70 -7.30
C ALA A 452 32.24 -4.04 -8.69
N ASN A 453 31.11 -3.41 -9.00
CA ASN A 453 30.87 -2.66 -10.24
C ASN A 453 31.07 -1.13 -10.07
N LEU A 454 31.57 -0.67 -8.91
CA LEU A 454 31.96 0.72 -8.66
C LEU A 454 33.37 0.98 -9.13
#